data_c38da18aeb190f16f5168e16ef945f8c
#
_entry.id   c38da18aeb190f16f5168e16ef945f8c
#
_cell.length_a   1.000
_cell.length_b   1.000
_cell.length_c   1.000
_cell.angle_alpha   90.00
_cell.angle_beta   90.00
_cell.angle_gamma   90.00
#
_symmetry.space_group_name_H-M   'P 1'
#
loop_
_entity.id
_entity.type
_entity.pdbx_description
1 polymer ?
#
loop_
_entity_poly.entity_id
_entity_poly.type
_entity_poly.pdbx_seq_one_letter_code
_entity_poly.pdbx_strand_id
1 'polypeptide(L)'
;ILGRPLLAPSAVPSPIYRHMPKEMTAEDIKRVKEDFADAAARCRAWGADGVAVNCSAGYLLSLFLSGETNQRTDEYGGSQENRFRFPLEVLARVREAVGRDFPVLVKISGSSMRTRGYGLKDMEAFSSKLSGLADAIGVTGGWHEAPVPQITYQVPRGFYSCLSSCIKEHSGLP
;
A
#
# COMPACT_ATOMS: atom_id res chain seq x y z
N ILE A 1 -22.72 1.26 6.03
CA ILE A 1 -21.37 0.84 6.47
C ILE A 1 -21.25 1.23 7.94
N LEU A 2 -21.25 0.29 8.82
CA LEU A 2 -21.04 0.15 10.29
C LEU A 2 -20.84 1.39 11.20
N GLY A 3 -21.28 2.61 10.80
CA GLY A 3 -21.23 3.82 11.64
C GLY A 3 -19.83 4.29 12.07
N ARG A 4 -18.74 3.69 11.55
CA ARG A 4 -17.37 4.12 11.85
C ARG A 4 -16.89 5.13 10.80
N PRO A 5 -16.11 6.16 11.21
CA PRO A 5 -15.55 7.12 10.28
C PRO A 5 -14.58 6.42 9.31
N LEU A 6 -14.57 6.85 8.05
CA LEU A 6 -13.52 6.48 7.11
C LEU A 6 -12.22 7.15 7.53
N LEU A 7 -11.12 6.42 7.54
CA LEU A 7 -9.80 6.91 7.91
C LEU A 7 -8.93 7.06 6.66
N ALA A 8 -8.15 8.14 6.61
CA ALA A 8 -7.16 8.40 5.57
C ALA A 8 -5.95 9.16 6.13
N PRO A 9 -4.82 9.24 5.41
CA PRO A 9 -3.69 10.06 5.86
C PRO A 9 -4.06 11.53 6.06
N SER A 10 -4.94 12.07 5.22
CA SER A 10 -5.46 13.44 5.33
C SER A 10 -6.93 13.50 4.90
N ALA A 11 -7.62 14.58 5.27
CA ALA A 11 -9.03 14.79 4.94
C ALA A 11 -9.21 15.20 3.46
N VAL A 12 -8.83 14.32 2.55
CA VAL A 12 -8.97 14.50 1.09
C VAL A 12 -10.07 13.57 0.59
N PRO A 13 -11.18 14.10 0.05
CA PRO A 13 -12.29 13.26 -0.41
C PRO A 13 -11.93 12.50 -1.68
N SER A 14 -12.39 11.26 -1.77
CA SER A 14 -12.34 10.50 -3.01
C SER A 14 -13.23 11.16 -4.08
N PRO A 15 -12.73 11.37 -5.31
CA PRO A 15 -13.54 11.93 -6.40
C PRO A 15 -14.69 11.00 -6.80
N ILE A 16 -14.57 9.69 -6.57
CA ILE A 16 -15.61 8.71 -6.89
C ILE A 16 -16.67 8.65 -5.78
N TYR A 17 -16.24 8.43 -4.54
CA TYR A 17 -17.15 8.19 -3.42
C TYR A 17 -17.63 9.48 -2.73
N ARG A 18 -16.92 10.60 -2.91
CA ARG A 18 -17.24 11.94 -2.40
C ARG A 18 -17.41 12.03 -0.86
N HIS A 19 -17.04 10.99 -0.14
CA HIS A 19 -17.05 11.00 1.32
C HIS A 19 -15.77 11.66 1.85
N MET A 20 -15.92 12.56 2.81
CA MET A 20 -14.79 13.17 3.51
C MET A 20 -14.27 12.20 4.56
N PRO A 21 -13.06 11.69 4.44
CA PRO A 21 -12.47 10.87 5.47
C PRO A 21 -11.98 11.72 6.64
N LYS A 22 -11.87 11.09 7.81
CA LYS A 22 -11.18 11.66 8.96
C LYS A 22 -9.67 11.43 8.79
N GLU A 23 -8.89 12.49 8.99
CA GLU A 23 -7.43 12.35 9.09
C GLU A 23 -7.08 11.48 10.29
N MET A 24 -6.16 10.52 10.10
CA MET A 24 -5.69 9.62 11.14
C MET A 24 -4.85 10.39 12.18
N THR A 25 -5.18 10.21 13.45
CA THR A 25 -4.35 10.64 14.57
C THR A 25 -3.16 9.67 14.77
N ALA A 26 -2.20 10.05 15.63
CA ALA A 26 -1.11 9.14 16.01
C ALA A 26 -1.63 7.84 16.64
N GLU A 27 -2.70 7.92 17.43
CA GLU A 27 -3.38 6.77 18.04
C GLU A 27 -4.06 5.90 16.96
N ASP A 28 -4.69 6.51 15.96
CA ASP A 28 -5.27 5.78 14.83
C ASP A 28 -4.18 5.04 14.04
N ILE A 29 -3.03 5.69 13.77
CA ILE A 29 -1.88 5.08 13.10
C ILE A 29 -1.35 3.88 13.90
N LYS A 30 -1.14 4.05 15.21
CA LYS A 30 -0.70 2.97 16.08
C LYS A 30 -1.68 1.80 16.08
N ARG A 31 -2.97 2.09 16.30
CA ARG A 31 -4.02 1.07 16.32
C ARG A 31 -4.11 0.31 15.00
N VAL A 32 -4.07 0.99 13.86
CA VAL A 32 -4.18 0.34 12.55
C VAL A 32 -2.97 -0.57 12.27
N LYS A 33 -1.77 -0.22 12.70
CA LYS A 33 -0.60 -1.13 12.62
C LYS A 33 -0.85 -2.43 13.38
N GLU A 34 -1.37 -2.34 14.61
CA GLU A 34 -1.72 -3.54 15.40
C GLU A 34 -2.89 -4.32 14.76
N ASP A 35 -3.92 -3.65 14.24
CA ASP A 35 -5.05 -4.30 13.55
C ASP A 35 -4.56 -5.17 12.36
N PHE A 36 -3.57 -4.68 11.58
CA PHE A 36 -2.96 -5.48 10.50
C PHE A 36 -2.18 -6.68 11.03
N ALA A 37 -1.36 -6.48 12.07
CA ALA A 37 -0.58 -7.54 12.69
C ALA A 37 -1.47 -8.64 13.29
N ASP A 38 -2.50 -8.25 14.03
CA ASP A 38 -3.48 -9.15 14.61
C ASP A 38 -4.27 -9.93 13.55
N ALA A 39 -4.63 -9.27 12.44
CA ALA A 39 -5.30 -9.95 11.32
C ALA A 39 -4.40 -11.01 10.70
N ALA A 40 -3.12 -10.69 10.48
CA ALA A 40 -2.15 -11.64 9.93
C ALA A 40 -1.89 -12.82 10.89
N ALA A 41 -1.77 -12.55 12.19
CA ALA A 41 -1.60 -13.59 13.22
C ALA A 41 -2.82 -14.54 13.25
N ARG A 42 -4.04 -14.01 13.13
CA ARG A 42 -5.25 -14.84 13.04
C ARG A 42 -5.26 -15.70 11.78
N CYS A 43 -4.85 -15.16 10.62
CA CYS A 43 -4.75 -15.95 9.39
C CYS A 43 -3.78 -17.13 9.58
N ARG A 44 -2.60 -16.89 10.17
CA ARG A 44 -1.64 -17.96 10.49
C ARG A 44 -2.24 -18.99 11.44
N ALA A 45 -2.89 -18.55 12.51
CA ALA A 45 -3.50 -19.45 13.49
C ALA A 45 -4.63 -20.32 12.91
N TRP A 46 -5.31 -19.83 11.86
CA TRP A 46 -6.36 -20.58 11.16
C TRP A 46 -5.85 -21.48 10.02
N GLY A 47 -4.52 -21.59 9.87
CA GLY A 47 -3.90 -22.49 8.90
C GLY A 47 -3.81 -21.96 7.47
N ALA A 48 -3.83 -20.63 7.30
CA ALA A 48 -3.48 -20.05 6.00
C ALA A 48 -2.00 -20.29 5.68
N ASP A 49 -1.67 -20.45 4.37
CA ASP A 49 -0.30 -20.68 3.90
C ASP A 49 0.52 -19.38 3.81
N GLY A 50 -0.10 -18.23 3.91
CA GLY A 50 0.51 -16.90 3.87
C GLY A 50 -0.52 -15.80 3.90
N VAL A 51 -0.05 -14.55 3.91
CA VAL A 51 -0.90 -13.35 3.83
C VAL A 51 -0.44 -12.42 2.73
N ALA A 52 -1.37 -11.67 2.14
CA ALA A 52 -1.08 -10.59 1.20
C ALA A 52 -1.54 -9.25 1.78
N VAL A 53 -0.58 -8.37 2.09
CA VAL A 53 -0.85 -7.02 2.56
C VAL A 53 -1.13 -6.11 1.37
N ASN A 54 -2.31 -5.49 1.35
CA ASN A 54 -2.70 -4.63 0.24
C ASN A 54 -2.20 -3.19 0.42
N CYS A 55 -1.21 -2.81 -0.38
CA CYS A 55 -0.64 -1.46 -0.47
C CYS A 55 -0.84 -0.86 -1.88
N SER A 56 -2.01 -1.08 -2.49
CA SER A 56 -2.29 -0.74 -3.89
C SER A 56 -3.64 -0.05 -4.08
N ALA A 57 -3.91 0.37 -5.30
CA ALA A 57 -5.22 0.71 -5.86
C ALA A 57 -6.00 1.87 -5.19
N GLY A 58 -5.37 2.69 -4.36
CA GLY A 58 -6.03 3.78 -3.63
C GLY A 58 -6.59 3.35 -2.27
N TYR A 59 -6.23 2.16 -1.76
CA TYR A 59 -6.54 1.76 -0.39
C TYR A 59 -5.59 2.40 0.62
N LEU A 60 -5.90 2.25 1.91
CA LEU A 60 -5.29 3.02 3.00
C LEU A 60 -3.76 3.14 2.92
N LEU A 61 -3.04 2.02 2.79
CA LEU A 61 -1.57 2.06 2.75
C LEU A 61 -1.05 2.80 1.52
N SER A 62 -1.69 2.61 0.36
CA SER A 62 -1.30 3.32 -0.87
C SER A 62 -1.66 4.81 -0.85
N LEU A 63 -2.68 5.22 -0.07
CA LEU A 63 -2.99 6.64 0.14
C LEU A 63 -1.84 7.36 0.84
N PHE A 64 -1.12 6.70 1.76
CA PHE A 64 0.05 7.30 2.41
C PHE A 64 1.21 7.53 1.44
N LEU A 65 1.40 6.68 0.43
CA LEU A 65 2.48 6.80 -0.55
C LEU A 65 2.34 8.04 -1.46
N SER A 66 1.12 8.51 -1.68
CA SER A 66 0.82 9.58 -2.63
C SER A 66 0.77 10.96 -1.96
N GLY A 67 1.57 11.91 -2.45
CA GLY A 67 1.47 13.31 -2.02
C GLY A 67 0.17 14.00 -2.40
N GLU A 68 -0.65 13.41 -3.28
CA GLU A 68 -1.98 13.90 -3.60
C GLU A 68 -2.98 13.68 -2.46
N THR A 69 -2.91 12.52 -1.82
CA THR A 69 -3.83 12.12 -0.74
C THR A 69 -3.22 12.25 0.65
N ASN A 70 -1.89 12.22 0.75
CA ASN A 70 -1.15 12.41 1.98
C ASN A 70 -0.59 13.83 2.04
N GLN A 71 -1.35 14.74 2.63
CA GLN A 71 -0.99 16.15 2.82
C GLN A 71 -0.51 16.44 4.24
N ARG A 72 -0.09 15.40 4.97
CA ARG A 72 0.44 15.52 6.33
C ARG A 72 1.76 16.30 6.34
N THR A 73 1.99 16.98 7.46
CA THR A 73 3.22 17.74 7.72
C THR A 73 4.07 17.14 8.86
N ASP A 74 3.62 16.01 9.40
CA ASP A 74 4.33 15.24 10.43
C ASP A 74 5.27 14.19 9.80
N GLU A 75 5.79 13.29 10.64
CA GLU A 75 6.71 12.22 10.26
C GLU A 75 6.15 11.19 9.26
N TYR A 76 4.84 11.24 8.97
CA TYR A 76 4.16 10.34 8.02
C TYR A 76 3.80 11.03 6.70
N GLY A 77 4.21 12.30 6.49
CA GLY A 77 3.90 13.05 5.28
C GLY A 77 5.02 13.97 4.81
N GLY A 78 4.77 14.73 3.74
CA GLY A 78 5.74 15.61 3.11
C GLY A 78 6.75 14.86 2.25
N SER A 79 7.92 14.50 2.79
CA SER A 79 8.98 13.82 2.03
C SER A 79 8.57 12.42 1.57
N GLN A 80 9.21 11.92 0.50
CA GLN A 80 8.99 10.55 0.03
C GLN A 80 9.26 9.53 1.15
N GLU A 81 10.32 9.70 1.91
CA GLU A 81 10.68 8.82 3.01
C GLU A 81 9.58 8.77 4.09
N ASN A 82 9.06 9.92 4.48
CA ASN A 82 7.97 10.00 5.45
C ASN A 82 6.67 9.34 4.94
N ARG A 83 6.35 9.52 3.65
CA ARG A 83 5.20 8.85 3.03
C ARG A 83 5.33 7.32 3.00
N PHE A 84 6.55 6.80 2.94
CA PHE A 84 6.82 5.36 2.99
C PHE A 84 6.74 4.78 4.40
N ARG A 85 6.94 5.59 5.43
CA ARG A 85 7.06 5.18 6.83
C ARG A 85 5.89 4.31 7.30
N PHE A 86 4.66 4.79 7.19
CA PHE A 86 3.50 4.03 7.69
C PHE A 86 3.31 2.67 7.00
N PRO A 87 3.34 2.55 5.66
CA PRO A 87 3.28 1.24 5.01
C PRO A 87 4.40 0.28 5.42
N LEU A 88 5.64 0.78 5.56
CA LEU A 88 6.77 -0.04 6.00
C LEU A 88 6.62 -0.48 7.45
N GLU A 89 6.15 0.38 8.34
CA GLU A 89 5.89 0.03 9.75
C GLU A 89 4.76 -1.01 9.87
N VAL A 90 3.72 -0.92 9.04
CA VAL A 90 2.66 -1.96 8.98
C VAL A 90 3.26 -3.30 8.57
N LEU A 91 4.08 -3.33 7.52
CA LEU A 91 4.72 -4.56 7.05
C LEU A 91 5.67 -5.14 8.11
N ALA A 92 6.44 -4.29 8.79
CA ALA A 92 7.32 -4.71 9.89
C ALA A 92 6.52 -5.35 11.04
N ARG A 93 5.41 -4.74 11.44
CA ARG A 93 4.53 -5.29 12.50
C ARG A 93 3.87 -6.60 12.08
N VAL A 94 3.42 -6.70 10.82
CA VAL A 94 2.90 -7.96 10.27
C VAL A 94 3.98 -9.04 10.32
N ARG A 95 5.19 -8.75 9.83
CA ARG A 95 6.32 -9.69 9.83
C ARG A 95 6.69 -10.15 11.24
N GLU A 96 6.72 -9.24 12.21
CA GLU A 96 6.96 -9.55 13.60
C GLU A 96 5.88 -10.49 14.17
N ALA A 97 4.62 -10.24 13.88
CA ALA A 97 3.49 -11.03 14.38
C ALA A 97 3.43 -12.45 13.79
N VAL A 98 3.81 -12.61 12.53
CA VAL A 98 3.74 -13.92 11.84
C VAL A 98 5.08 -14.67 11.78
N GLY A 99 6.20 -14.06 12.19
CA GLY A 99 7.52 -14.68 12.14
C GLY A 99 8.09 -14.77 10.72
N ARG A 100 9.32 -15.29 10.58
CA ARG A 100 10.08 -15.33 9.33
C ARG A 100 9.71 -16.48 8.40
N ASP A 101 9.14 -17.52 8.94
CA ASP A 101 8.77 -18.77 8.28
C ASP A 101 7.39 -18.73 7.61
N PHE A 102 6.63 -17.66 7.83
CA PHE A 102 5.29 -17.50 7.26
C PHE A 102 5.31 -16.52 6.08
N PRO A 103 4.88 -16.93 4.88
CA PRO A 103 4.92 -16.08 3.69
C PRO A 103 4.10 -14.80 3.84
N VAL A 104 4.74 -13.66 3.60
CA VAL A 104 4.12 -12.33 3.53
C VAL A 104 4.33 -11.75 2.14
N LEU A 105 3.26 -11.61 1.38
CA LEU A 105 3.26 -10.92 0.11
C LEU A 105 2.82 -9.47 0.33
N VAL A 106 3.34 -8.55 -0.48
CA VAL A 106 2.82 -7.19 -0.54
C VAL A 106 2.29 -6.90 -1.94
N LYS A 107 1.06 -6.41 -2.02
CA LYS A 107 0.47 -5.99 -3.30
C LYS A 107 0.61 -4.49 -3.44
N ILE A 108 1.29 -4.02 -4.49
CA ILE A 108 1.50 -2.59 -4.77
C ILE A 108 0.99 -2.22 -6.17
N SER A 109 0.64 -0.95 -6.38
CA SER A 109 0.49 -0.42 -7.73
C SER A 109 1.84 0.12 -8.19
N GLY A 110 2.38 -0.37 -9.30
CA GLY A 110 3.66 0.11 -9.85
C GLY A 110 3.65 1.59 -10.25
N SER A 111 2.46 2.16 -10.42
CA SER A 111 2.19 3.59 -10.54
C SER A 111 0.75 3.85 -10.12
N SER A 112 0.47 4.99 -9.52
CA SER A 112 -0.92 5.41 -9.24
C SER A 112 -1.69 5.74 -10.52
N MET A 113 -1.00 6.07 -11.61
CA MET A 113 -1.53 6.57 -12.88
C MET A 113 -2.41 7.81 -12.71
N ARG A 114 -2.08 8.63 -11.73
CA ARG A 114 -2.70 9.91 -11.43
C ARG A 114 -1.70 11.04 -11.62
N THR A 115 -2.15 12.19 -12.08
CA THR A 115 -1.29 13.34 -12.44
C THR A 115 -0.41 13.82 -11.28
N ARG A 116 -0.91 13.77 -10.05
CA ARG A 116 -0.21 14.22 -8.83
C ARG A 116 0.09 13.09 -7.86
N GLY A 117 -0.13 11.84 -8.29
CA GLY A 117 0.16 10.65 -7.51
C GLY A 117 1.63 10.21 -7.62
N TYR A 118 1.93 9.02 -7.11
CA TYR A 118 3.25 8.43 -7.24
C TYR A 118 3.42 7.70 -8.59
N GLY A 119 4.64 7.69 -9.09
CA GLY A 119 5.03 7.00 -10.32
C GLY A 119 5.93 5.77 -10.07
N LEU A 120 6.43 5.18 -11.17
CA LEU A 120 7.29 4.00 -11.11
C LEU A 120 8.55 4.24 -10.25
N LYS A 121 9.23 5.37 -10.41
CA LYS A 121 10.43 5.70 -9.63
C LYS A 121 10.20 5.73 -8.12
N ASP A 122 9.04 6.21 -7.68
CA ASP A 122 8.67 6.16 -6.26
C ASP A 122 8.52 4.70 -5.80
N MET A 123 7.96 3.85 -6.66
CA MET A 123 7.72 2.45 -6.33
C MET A 123 8.99 1.58 -6.41
N GLU A 124 9.93 1.91 -7.27
CA GLU A 124 11.29 1.36 -7.26
C GLU A 124 11.97 1.66 -5.91
N ALA A 125 11.93 2.91 -5.46
CA ALA A 125 12.48 3.32 -4.17
C ALA A 125 11.75 2.68 -2.98
N PHE A 126 10.43 2.51 -3.04
CA PHE A 126 9.65 1.82 -2.01
C PHE A 126 9.99 0.33 -1.98
N SER A 127 10.00 -0.33 -3.14
CA SER A 127 10.23 -1.76 -3.25
C SER A 127 11.62 -2.18 -2.77
N SER A 128 12.63 -1.35 -2.96
CA SER A 128 14.00 -1.60 -2.44
C SER A 128 14.06 -1.69 -0.90
N LYS A 129 13.05 -1.17 -0.19
CA LYS A 129 12.95 -1.21 1.28
C LYS A 129 12.16 -2.43 1.81
N LEU A 130 11.65 -3.30 0.93
CA LEU A 130 10.81 -4.43 1.31
C LEU A 130 11.58 -5.69 1.70
N SER A 131 12.89 -5.72 1.47
CA SER A 131 13.75 -6.83 1.88
C SER A 131 13.64 -7.12 3.38
N GLY A 132 13.38 -8.38 3.73
CA GLY A 132 13.15 -8.82 5.11
C GLY A 132 11.76 -8.48 5.68
N LEU A 133 10.95 -7.67 4.99
CA LEU A 133 9.57 -7.36 5.36
C LEU A 133 8.55 -8.20 4.58
N ALA A 134 8.83 -8.44 3.30
CA ALA A 134 8.01 -9.27 2.42
C ALA A 134 8.85 -10.33 1.72
N ASP A 135 8.20 -11.40 1.26
CA ASP A 135 8.81 -12.52 0.54
C ASP A 135 8.53 -12.44 -0.97
N ALA A 136 7.48 -11.74 -1.36
CA ALA A 136 7.14 -11.51 -2.77
C ALA A 136 6.32 -10.23 -2.96
N ILE A 137 6.32 -9.70 -4.18
CA ILE A 137 5.61 -8.47 -4.55
C ILE A 137 4.62 -8.76 -5.67
N GLY A 138 3.33 -8.54 -5.41
CA GLY A 138 2.30 -8.52 -6.44
C GLY A 138 2.16 -7.12 -7.03
N VAL A 139 2.47 -6.94 -8.31
CA VAL A 139 2.38 -5.63 -8.96
C VAL A 139 1.10 -5.50 -9.76
N THR A 140 0.39 -4.39 -9.55
CA THR A 140 -0.79 -4.01 -10.34
C THR A 140 -0.55 -2.68 -11.06
N GLY A 141 -1.48 -2.27 -11.92
CA GLY A 141 -1.48 -0.96 -12.58
C GLY A 141 -1.95 0.17 -11.68
N GLY A 142 -2.75 1.09 -12.21
CA GLY A 142 -3.21 2.30 -11.54
C GLY A 142 -4.17 2.09 -10.37
N TRP A 143 -4.61 3.18 -9.79
CA TRP A 143 -5.66 3.22 -8.79
C TRP A 143 -7.06 3.09 -9.42
N HIS A 144 -8.07 2.75 -8.60
CA HIS A 144 -9.48 2.74 -9.04
C HIS A 144 -9.94 4.10 -9.58
N GLU A 145 -9.35 5.18 -9.11
CA GLU A 145 -9.64 6.56 -9.49
C GLU A 145 -8.76 7.09 -10.63
N ALA A 146 -7.90 6.25 -11.20
CA ALA A 146 -7.02 6.65 -12.29
C ALA A 146 -7.79 6.78 -13.61
N PRO A 147 -7.43 7.75 -14.48
CA PRO A 147 -7.99 7.85 -15.83
C PRO A 147 -7.70 6.62 -16.69
N VAL A 148 -6.54 5.98 -16.46
CA VAL A 148 -6.19 4.70 -17.08
C VAL A 148 -6.69 3.60 -16.17
N PRO A 149 -7.63 2.76 -16.61
CA PRO A 149 -8.18 1.71 -15.78
C PRO A 149 -7.11 0.66 -15.43
N GLN A 150 -7.36 -0.09 -14.37
CA GLN A 150 -6.61 -1.31 -14.07
C GLN A 150 -6.80 -2.33 -15.20
N ILE A 151 -6.46 -3.58 -15.00
CA ILE A 151 -6.62 -4.62 -16.02
C ILE A 151 -8.10 -4.74 -16.40
N THR A 152 -8.43 -4.19 -17.58
CA THR A 152 -9.75 -4.24 -18.20
C THR A 152 -9.62 -4.72 -19.63
N TYR A 153 -10.76 -4.94 -20.29
CA TYR A 153 -10.79 -5.37 -21.70
C TYR A 153 -10.03 -4.42 -22.65
N GLN A 154 -10.01 -3.12 -22.36
CA GLN A 154 -9.35 -2.09 -23.18
C GLN A 154 -7.84 -2.04 -22.99
N VAL A 155 -7.31 -2.67 -21.92
CA VAL A 155 -5.86 -2.68 -21.64
C VAL A 155 -5.23 -3.88 -22.33
N PRO A 156 -4.23 -3.69 -23.20
CA PRO A 156 -3.55 -4.79 -23.88
C PRO A 156 -2.94 -5.79 -22.89
N ARG A 157 -2.91 -7.06 -23.28
CA ARG A 157 -2.25 -8.11 -22.47
C ARG A 157 -0.78 -7.77 -22.23
N GLY A 158 -0.32 -7.96 -21.01
CA GLY A 158 1.07 -7.68 -20.61
C GLY A 158 1.42 -6.19 -20.48
N PHE A 159 0.46 -5.28 -20.63
CA PHE A 159 0.72 -3.82 -20.58
C PHE A 159 1.47 -3.37 -19.33
N TYR A 160 1.19 -3.97 -18.19
CA TYR A 160 1.81 -3.63 -16.91
C TYR A 160 3.05 -4.48 -16.57
N SER A 161 3.48 -5.39 -17.43
CA SER A 161 4.64 -6.25 -17.16
C SER A 161 5.95 -5.48 -16.97
N CYS A 162 6.10 -4.34 -17.66
CA CYS A 162 7.26 -3.45 -17.46
C CYS A 162 7.35 -2.92 -16.03
N LEU A 163 6.22 -2.63 -15.37
CA LEU A 163 6.21 -2.20 -13.97
C LEU A 163 6.75 -3.31 -13.05
N SER A 164 6.34 -4.55 -13.30
CA SER A 164 6.80 -5.71 -12.52
C SER A 164 8.29 -5.97 -12.72
N SER A 165 8.78 -5.86 -13.95
CA SER A 165 10.21 -6.04 -14.26
C SER A 165 11.07 -5.04 -13.50
N CYS A 166 10.77 -3.75 -13.62
CA CYS A 166 11.51 -2.70 -12.93
C CYS A 166 11.48 -2.86 -11.40
N ILE A 167 10.31 -3.17 -10.83
CA ILE A 167 10.16 -3.36 -9.38
C ILE A 167 10.97 -4.58 -8.92
N LYS A 168 10.94 -5.68 -9.67
CA LYS A 168 11.73 -6.88 -9.38
C LYS A 168 13.23 -6.60 -9.37
N GLU A 169 13.73 -5.86 -10.36
CA GLU A 169 15.14 -5.47 -10.44
C GLU A 169 15.61 -4.66 -9.23
N HIS A 170 14.77 -3.76 -8.72
CA HIS A 170 15.11 -2.89 -7.57
C HIS A 170 14.89 -3.56 -6.21
N SER A 171 13.91 -4.45 -6.09
CA SER A 171 13.61 -5.12 -4.82
C SER A 171 14.45 -6.37 -4.58
N GLY A 172 14.88 -7.06 -5.65
CA GLY A 172 15.46 -8.39 -5.59
C GLY A 172 14.47 -9.49 -5.16
N LEU A 173 13.18 -9.16 -5.02
CA LEU A 173 12.11 -10.10 -4.62
C LEU A 173 11.38 -10.66 -5.85
N PRO A 174 10.85 -11.90 -5.77
CA PRO A 174 9.98 -12.46 -6.79
C PRO A 174 8.68 -11.68 -6.95
#